data_5981f4b012a575f9067c046e56929568
#
_entry.id   5981f4b012a575f9067c046e56929568
#
_cell.length_a   1.000
_cell.length_b   1.000
_cell.length_c   1.000
_cell.angle_alpha   90.00
_cell.angle_beta   90.00
_cell.angle_gamma   90.00
#
_symmetry.space_group_name_H-M   'P 1'
#
loop_
_entity.id
_entity.type
_entity.pdbx_description
1 polymer ?
#
loop_
_entity_poly.entity_id
_entity_poly.type
_entity_poly.pdbx_seq_one_letter_code
_entity_poly.pdbx_strand_id
1 'polypeptide(L)'
;AASDVYKRQARTCADILKSLEDLKNLPANTPTMPPLFPTEADREAFNKRHHREHVHIGTLEGAQGPHFLGIDAGSTTIKATLVNDDREIVWSSYATNEGSPLTAAVNIVKQIQSQLPEGAWIARSCATGYGEGLITTGLHLDEGVVETMAHYRGAEMVSPGVTAVIDIGGQDMKYLAISDGVIDSIAVNEACSSGCGSFLQTFAQSMGLTIEEFTQAALNSTHPVDLGSRCTVFMNSSVKQAQKEGASMEDIAAGLCYSVVRNALYKVIKLRDSGELGDTVVVQGGTFLNDAVLRAFELLTEREVTRPNIAGLMGAYGAALTARMHYSDVADGLDLSLIHI
;
A
#
# COMPACT_ATOMS: atom_id res chain seq x y z
N ALA A 1 -54.61 1.49 37.45
CA ALA A 1 -53.79 1.21 36.27
C ALA A 1 -52.35 1.80 36.35
N ALA A 2 -51.94 2.35 37.52
CA ALA A 2 -50.58 2.91 37.67
C ALA A 2 -49.64 2.05 38.53
N SER A 3 -50.10 0.89 39.01
CA SER A 3 -49.33 0.05 39.96
C SER A 3 -48.52 -1.09 39.34
N ASP A 4 -48.61 -1.30 38.03
CA ASP A 4 -47.91 -2.42 37.37
C ASP A 4 -46.56 -2.07 36.75
N VAL A 5 -46.20 -0.80 36.73
CA VAL A 5 -44.93 -0.35 36.12
C VAL A 5 -43.71 -0.58 37.02
N TYR A 6 -43.91 -0.90 38.31
CA TYR A 6 -42.82 -1.04 39.30
C TYR A 6 -42.65 -2.43 39.91
N LYS A 7 -43.25 -3.48 39.38
CA LYS A 7 -42.85 -4.85 39.72
C LYS A 7 -41.52 -5.17 39.01
N ARG A 8 -40.45 -4.57 39.48
CA ARG A 8 -39.10 -5.11 39.22
C ARG A 8 -39.05 -6.49 39.86
N GLN A 9 -39.13 -7.53 39.06
CA GLN A 9 -38.85 -8.87 39.56
C GLN A 9 -37.44 -8.84 40.15
N ALA A 10 -37.30 -9.15 41.43
CA ALA A 10 -36.01 -9.33 42.08
C ALA A 10 -35.31 -10.49 41.34
N ARG A 11 -34.28 -10.19 40.58
CA ARG A 11 -33.45 -11.21 39.93
C ARG A 11 -32.40 -11.68 40.93
N THR A 12 -32.25 -12.98 41.05
CA THR A 12 -31.14 -13.55 41.83
C THR A 12 -29.82 -13.37 41.10
N CYS A 13 -28.69 -13.44 41.80
CA CYS A 13 -27.36 -13.45 41.15
C CYS A 13 -27.23 -14.57 40.11
N ALA A 14 -27.88 -15.72 40.35
CA ALA A 14 -27.94 -16.85 39.43
C ALA A 14 -28.69 -16.48 38.14
N ASP A 15 -29.83 -15.76 38.23
CA ASP A 15 -30.58 -15.29 37.04
C ASP A 15 -29.77 -14.27 36.23
N ILE A 16 -29.00 -13.43 36.92
CA ILE A 16 -28.11 -12.45 36.24
C ILE A 16 -26.97 -13.17 35.55
N LEU A 17 -26.33 -14.13 36.21
CA LEU A 17 -25.24 -14.93 35.61
C LEU A 17 -25.74 -15.71 34.40
N LYS A 18 -26.90 -16.35 34.47
CA LYS A 18 -27.52 -17.06 33.35
C LYS A 18 -27.85 -16.11 32.20
N SER A 19 -28.40 -14.92 32.51
CA SER A 19 -28.64 -13.89 31.47
C SER A 19 -27.37 -13.39 30.83
N LEU A 20 -26.23 -13.33 31.54
CA LEU A 20 -24.92 -12.97 30.99
C LEU A 20 -24.34 -14.09 30.12
N GLU A 21 -24.56 -15.36 30.49
CA GLU A 21 -24.20 -16.51 29.67
C GLU A 21 -25.04 -16.57 28.39
N ASP A 22 -26.34 -16.32 28.50
CA ASP A 22 -27.25 -16.24 27.34
C ASP A 22 -26.87 -15.06 26.41
N LEU A 23 -26.43 -13.91 26.97
CA LEU A 23 -25.93 -12.76 26.18
C LEU A 23 -24.65 -13.08 25.42
N LYS A 24 -23.74 -13.92 25.94
CA LYS A 24 -22.55 -14.37 25.24
C LYS A 24 -22.87 -15.22 24.00
N ASN A 25 -24.03 -15.88 24.02
CA ASN A 25 -24.51 -16.74 22.95
C ASN A 25 -25.48 -16.05 21.98
N LEU A 26 -25.88 -14.79 22.26
CA LEU A 26 -26.64 -14.01 21.28
C LEU A 26 -25.72 -13.59 20.12
N PRO A 27 -26.16 -13.80 18.87
CA PRO A 27 -25.41 -13.23 17.74
C PRO A 27 -25.29 -11.72 17.96
N ALA A 28 -24.07 -11.20 17.88
CA ALA A 28 -23.85 -9.77 17.95
C ALA A 28 -24.75 -9.07 16.92
N ASN A 29 -25.54 -8.10 17.36
CA ASN A 29 -26.44 -7.34 16.46
C ASN A 29 -25.67 -6.40 15.53
N THR A 30 -24.34 -6.44 15.59
CA THR A 30 -23.43 -5.64 14.78
C THR A 30 -23.32 -6.28 13.40
N PRO A 31 -23.54 -5.54 12.31
CA PRO A 31 -23.31 -6.05 10.96
C PRO A 31 -21.88 -6.57 10.83
N THR A 32 -21.71 -7.75 10.23
CA THR A 32 -20.41 -8.36 10.04
C THR A 32 -20.06 -8.51 8.57
N MET A 33 -18.75 -8.51 8.29
CA MET A 33 -18.17 -8.83 7.00
C MET A 33 -17.71 -10.31 6.99
N PRO A 34 -17.50 -10.91 5.83
CA PRO A 34 -16.89 -12.24 5.75
C PRO A 34 -15.52 -12.27 6.44
N PRO A 35 -15.12 -13.36 7.10
CA PRO A 35 -13.76 -13.51 7.60
C PRO A 35 -12.76 -13.42 6.43
N LEU A 36 -11.57 -12.85 6.69
CA LEU A 36 -10.55 -12.70 5.64
C LEU A 36 -10.11 -14.07 5.11
N PHE A 37 -9.99 -15.05 5.98
CA PHE A 37 -9.69 -16.43 5.62
C PHE A 37 -10.68 -17.38 6.31
N PRO A 38 -11.69 -17.89 5.59
CA PRO A 38 -12.61 -18.87 6.14
C PRO A 38 -11.94 -20.19 6.54
N THR A 39 -10.87 -20.59 5.80
CA THR A 39 -10.11 -21.82 6.05
C THR A 39 -8.61 -21.56 5.97
N GLU A 40 -7.82 -22.45 6.59
CA GLU A 40 -6.37 -22.40 6.46
C GLU A 40 -5.91 -22.64 5.02
N ALA A 41 -6.61 -23.45 4.26
CA ALA A 41 -6.33 -23.69 2.84
C ALA A 41 -6.45 -22.41 2.00
N ASP A 42 -7.43 -21.53 2.31
CA ASP A 42 -7.56 -20.22 1.66
C ASP A 42 -6.36 -19.33 1.95
N ARG A 43 -5.88 -19.36 3.20
CA ARG A 43 -4.70 -18.61 3.64
C ARG A 43 -3.42 -19.10 2.97
N GLU A 44 -3.23 -20.41 2.88
CA GLU A 44 -2.09 -21.00 2.18
C GLU A 44 -2.11 -20.68 0.67
N ALA A 45 -3.26 -20.74 0.02
CA ALA A 45 -3.42 -20.40 -1.38
C ALA A 45 -3.10 -18.91 -1.63
N PHE A 46 -3.59 -18.02 -0.76
CA PHE A 46 -3.26 -16.58 -0.79
C PHE A 46 -1.75 -16.34 -0.63
N ASN A 47 -1.13 -16.93 0.39
CA ASN A 47 0.30 -16.80 0.63
C ASN A 47 1.12 -17.28 -0.56
N LYS A 48 0.77 -18.42 -1.16
CA LYS A 48 1.45 -18.95 -2.33
C LYS A 48 1.39 -18.01 -3.53
N ARG A 49 0.28 -17.25 -3.72
CA ARG A 49 0.17 -16.26 -4.80
C ARG A 49 1.02 -15.03 -4.52
N HIS A 50 0.96 -14.50 -3.30
CA HIS A 50 1.50 -13.19 -2.98
C HIS A 50 2.94 -13.17 -2.46
N HIS A 51 3.53 -14.34 -2.17
CA HIS A 51 4.96 -14.46 -1.85
C HIS A 51 5.84 -14.79 -3.07
N ARG A 52 5.33 -14.60 -4.27
CA ARG A 52 6.12 -14.75 -5.49
C ARG A 52 7.05 -13.54 -5.64
N GLU A 53 8.28 -13.82 -6.05
CA GLU A 53 9.22 -12.79 -6.47
C GLU A 53 8.86 -12.36 -7.90
N HIS A 54 8.46 -11.10 -8.05
CA HIS A 54 8.13 -10.50 -9.35
C HIS A 54 9.30 -9.68 -9.88
N VAL A 55 10.08 -9.09 -8.96
CA VAL A 55 11.30 -8.35 -9.27
C VAL A 55 12.41 -8.98 -8.47
N HIS A 56 13.47 -9.39 -9.15
CA HIS A 56 14.62 -9.98 -8.49
C HIS A 56 15.37 -8.92 -7.68
N ILE A 57 15.70 -9.28 -6.44
CA ILE A 57 16.49 -8.45 -5.53
C ILE A 57 17.87 -9.11 -5.39
N GLY A 58 18.82 -8.56 -6.12
CA GLY A 58 20.21 -8.97 -6.08
C GLY A 58 21.01 -8.24 -4.98
N THR A 59 22.31 -8.13 -5.20
CA THR A 59 23.24 -7.44 -4.30
C THR A 59 24.12 -6.47 -5.08
N LEU A 60 24.49 -5.37 -4.44
CA LEU A 60 25.46 -4.43 -4.99
C LEU A 60 26.89 -4.96 -4.92
N GLU A 61 27.14 -5.97 -4.07
CA GLU A 61 28.46 -6.58 -3.91
C GLU A 61 28.93 -7.26 -5.21
N GLY A 62 30.07 -6.83 -5.73
CA GLY A 62 30.63 -7.33 -6.98
C GLY A 62 29.92 -6.85 -8.25
N ALA A 63 28.98 -5.91 -8.15
CA ALA A 63 28.31 -5.34 -9.30
C ALA A 63 29.30 -4.66 -10.26
N GLN A 64 29.02 -4.74 -11.55
CA GLN A 64 29.83 -4.19 -12.63
C GLN A 64 28.93 -3.48 -13.66
N GLY A 65 29.47 -2.50 -14.37
CA GLY A 65 28.78 -1.85 -15.45
C GLY A 65 27.77 -0.77 -15.05
N PRO A 66 26.87 -0.39 -15.94
CA PRO A 66 25.94 0.71 -15.74
C PRO A 66 24.82 0.32 -14.77
N HIS A 67 24.46 1.26 -13.89
CA HIS A 67 23.33 1.16 -12.98
C HIS A 67 22.46 2.40 -13.09
N PHE A 68 21.18 2.26 -12.78
CA PHE A 68 20.18 3.30 -12.95
C PHE A 68 19.51 3.60 -11.63
N LEU A 69 19.59 4.87 -11.21
CA LEU A 69 19.05 5.33 -9.95
C LEU A 69 17.64 5.89 -10.14
N GLY A 70 16.68 5.38 -9.38
CA GLY A 70 15.35 5.96 -9.24
C GLY A 70 15.11 6.42 -7.81
N ILE A 71 14.60 7.64 -7.64
CA ILE A 71 14.22 8.22 -6.36
C ILE A 71 12.76 8.63 -6.39
N ASP A 72 11.96 8.11 -5.47
CA ASP A 72 10.59 8.53 -5.23
C ASP A 72 10.51 9.34 -3.93
N ALA A 73 10.32 10.64 -4.08
CA ALA A 73 10.24 11.59 -2.97
C ALA A 73 8.81 11.95 -2.64
N GLY A 74 8.18 11.15 -1.80
CA GLY A 74 6.84 11.43 -1.28
C GLY A 74 6.83 12.52 -0.22
N SER A 75 5.64 12.88 0.26
CA SER A 75 5.43 13.93 1.27
C SER A 75 6.06 13.59 2.64
N THR A 76 6.08 12.33 3.03
CA THR A 76 6.58 11.87 4.33
C THR A 76 7.71 10.85 4.24
N THR A 77 7.81 10.14 3.13
CA THR A 77 8.79 9.09 2.91
C THR A 77 9.56 9.33 1.63
N ILE A 78 10.80 8.86 1.61
CA ILE A 78 11.63 8.80 0.42
C ILE A 78 12.03 7.35 0.17
N LYS A 79 11.96 6.94 -1.07
CA LYS A 79 12.37 5.61 -1.50
C LYS A 79 13.36 5.75 -2.64
N ALA A 80 14.29 4.83 -2.71
CA ALA A 80 15.22 4.78 -3.81
C ALA A 80 15.53 3.34 -4.19
N THR A 81 15.74 3.12 -5.48
CA THR A 81 16.21 1.85 -6.02
C THR A 81 17.35 2.10 -6.98
N LEU A 82 18.35 1.22 -6.94
CA LEU A 82 19.40 1.14 -7.95
C LEU A 82 19.19 -0.17 -8.71
N VAL A 83 18.98 -0.08 -10.01
CA VAL A 83 18.79 -1.25 -10.87
C VAL A 83 19.99 -1.43 -11.80
N ASN A 84 20.30 -2.69 -12.11
CA ASN A 84 21.28 -3.06 -13.11
C ASN A 84 20.65 -3.04 -14.52
N ASP A 85 21.43 -3.39 -15.53
CA ASP A 85 20.99 -3.43 -16.93
C ASP A 85 19.92 -4.52 -17.18
N ASP A 86 19.87 -5.56 -16.37
CA ASP A 86 18.85 -6.62 -16.41
C ASP A 86 17.55 -6.24 -15.66
N ARG A 87 17.45 -5.01 -15.14
CA ARG A 87 16.30 -4.46 -14.40
C ARG A 87 16.10 -5.09 -13.02
N GLU A 88 17.13 -5.74 -12.48
CA GLU A 88 17.11 -6.27 -11.11
C GLU A 88 17.47 -5.15 -10.13
N ILE A 89 16.84 -5.14 -8.97
CA ILE A 89 17.19 -4.20 -7.91
C ILE A 89 18.43 -4.73 -7.20
N VAL A 90 19.54 -4.01 -7.29
CA VAL A 90 20.80 -4.38 -6.60
C VAL A 90 20.98 -3.63 -5.29
N TRP A 91 20.23 -2.55 -5.08
CA TRP A 91 20.20 -1.79 -3.84
C TRP A 91 18.87 -1.04 -3.72
N SER A 92 18.36 -0.92 -2.50
CA SER A 92 17.14 -0.13 -2.24
C SER A 92 17.18 0.51 -0.84
N SER A 93 16.42 1.58 -0.70
CA SER A 93 16.17 2.26 0.57
C SER A 93 14.73 2.71 0.68
N TYR A 94 14.17 2.58 1.87
CA TYR A 94 12.87 3.11 2.24
C TYR A 94 13.02 3.82 3.60
N ALA A 95 12.86 5.14 3.62
CA ALA A 95 13.08 5.95 4.81
C ALA A 95 12.04 7.07 4.94
N THR A 96 11.91 7.62 6.14
CA THR A 96 11.20 8.89 6.35
C THR A 96 12.05 10.04 5.84
N ASN A 97 11.42 11.09 5.28
CA ASN A 97 12.14 12.28 4.81
C ASN A 97 12.32 13.35 5.90
N GLU A 98 11.80 13.10 7.12
CA GLU A 98 11.89 13.99 8.29
C GLU A 98 11.57 15.47 7.98
N GLY A 99 10.72 15.71 6.99
CA GLY A 99 10.36 17.07 6.53
C GLY A 99 11.38 17.71 5.58
N SER A 100 12.48 17.03 5.23
CA SER A 100 13.51 17.53 4.31
C SER A 100 13.84 16.47 3.22
N PRO A 101 13.03 16.38 2.14
CA PRO A 101 13.29 15.43 1.07
C PRO A 101 14.67 15.53 0.44
N LEU A 102 15.18 16.76 0.29
CA LEU A 102 16.51 16.97 -0.29
C LEU A 102 17.62 16.43 0.61
N THR A 103 17.56 16.66 1.92
CA THR A 103 18.56 16.12 2.86
C THR A 103 18.52 14.59 2.86
N ALA A 104 17.34 14.00 2.86
CA ALA A 104 17.17 12.55 2.80
C ALA A 104 17.73 11.98 1.48
N ALA A 105 17.48 12.64 0.34
CA ALA A 105 18.03 12.24 -0.95
C ALA A 105 19.56 12.35 -1.00
N VAL A 106 20.15 13.40 -0.44
CA VAL A 106 21.62 13.52 -0.30
C VAL A 106 22.19 12.35 0.50
N ASN A 107 21.54 11.97 1.59
CA ASN A 107 21.99 10.83 2.41
C ASN A 107 21.91 9.50 1.63
N ILE A 108 20.87 9.29 0.85
CA ILE A 108 20.73 8.14 -0.06
C ILE A 108 21.88 8.09 -1.05
N VAL A 109 22.17 9.18 -1.74
CA VAL A 109 23.28 9.24 -2.72
C VAL A 109 24.61 8.94 -2.04
N LYS A 110 24.87 9.50 -0.84
CA LYS A 110 26.09 9.18 -0.07
C LYS A 110 26.18 7.72 0.33
N GLN A 111 25.07 7.09 0.71
CA GLN A 111 25.04 5.67 1.02
C GLN A 111 25.39 4.83 -0.21
N ILE A 112 24.81 5.12 -1.36
CA ILE A 112 25.12 4.43 -2.60
C ILE A 112 26.60 4.62 -2.94
N GLN A 113 27.13 5.85 -2.92
CA GLN A 113 28.53 6.15 -3.20
C GLN A 113 29.49 5.37 -2.29
N SER A 114 29.15 5.18 -1.02
CA SER A 114 29.99 4.44 -0.07
C SER A 114 29.98 2.93 -0.28
N GLN A 115 28.99 2.39 -0.99
CA GLN A 115 28.78 0.96 -1.20
C GLN A 115 29.02 0.54 -2.66
N LEU A 116 29.07 1.49 -3.59
CA LEU A 116 29.24 1.20 -5.02
C LEU A 116 30.65 0.62 -5.25
N PRO A 117 30.74 -0.62 -5.79
CA PRO A 117 32.03 -1.25 -6.01
C PRO A 117 32.78 -0.63 -7.19
N GLU A 118 34.10 -0.86 -7.21
CA GLU A 118 34.93 -0.47 -8.34
C GLU A 118 34.46 -1.21 -9.62
N GLY A 119 34.23 -0.46 -10.71
CA GLY A 119 33.73 -0.99 -11.96
C GLY A 119 32.21 -0.90 -12.14
N ALA A 120 31.46 -0.46 -11.12
CA ALA A 120 30.07 -0.09 -11.24
C ALA A 120 29.93 1.45 -11.22
N TRP A 121 28.98 1.98 -11.98
CA TRP A 121 28.70 3.42 -11.99
C TRP A 121 27.20 3.69 -12.18
N ILE A 122 26.75 4.85 -11.75
CA ILE A 122 25.39 5.32 -12.05
C ILE A 122 25.42 5.95 -13.44
N ALA A 123 24.81 5.27 -14.40
CA ALA A 123 24.79 5.70 -15.79
C ALA A 123 23.74 6.77 -16.07
N ARG A 124 22.61 6.71 -15.35
CA ARG A 124 21.53 7.69 -15.42
C ARG A 124 20.68 7.64 -14.16
N SER A 125 20.02 8.77 -13.86
CA SER A 125 19.22 8.96 -12.64
C SER A 125 17.90 9.65 -12.96
N CYS A 126 16.83 9.27 -12.24
CA CYS A 126 15.51 9.84 -12.41
C CYS A 126 14.83 10.01 -11.05
N ALA A 127 14.17 11.15 -10.83
CA ALA A 127 13.33 11.37 -9.68
C ALA A 127 11.85 11.34 -10.04
N THR A 128 11.02 11.04 -9.04
CA THR A 128 9.56 11.10 -9.10
C THR A 128 8.97 11.48 -7.76
N GLY A 129 7.67 11.66 -7.68
CA GLY A 129 6.94 12.00 -6.47
C GLY A 129 6.82 13.51 -6.24
N TYR A 130 6.23 13.89 -5.11
CA TYR A 130 5.95 15.29 -4.76
C TYR A 130 7.22 16.18 -4.74
N GLY A 131 8.36 15.62 -4.33
CA GLY A 131 9.65 16.31 -4.26
C GLY A 131 10.49 16.23 -5.54
N GLU A 132 9.96 15.71 -6.64
CA GLU A 132 10.68 15.43 -7.89
C GLU A 132 11.50 16.62 -8.37
N GLY A 133 10.90 17.79 -8.60
CA GLY A 133 11.60 18.96 -9.13
C GLY A 133 12.69 19.49 -8.20
N LEU A 134 12.47 19.45 -6.87
CA LEU A 134 13.46 19.86 -5.88
C LEU A 134 14.68 18.94 -5.91
N ILE A 135 14.48 17.65 -5.96
CA ILE A 135 15.53 16.64 -5.92
C ILE A 135 16.30 16.62 -7.24
N THR A 136 15.59 16.63 -8.38
CA THR A 136 16.20 16.69 -9.70
C THR A 136 17.15 17.90 -9.81
N THR A 137 16.67 19.07 -9.40
CA THR A 137 17.49 20.28 -9.44
C THR A 137 18.62 20.27 -8.41
N GLY A 138 18.31 19.88 -7.16
CA GLY A 138 19.26 19.96 -6.03
C GLY A 138 20.39 18.94 -6.10
N LEU A 139 20.15 17.78 -6.70
CA LEU A 139 21.16 16.72 -6.90
C LEU A 139 21.71 16.65 -8.34
N HIS A 140 21.26 17.54 -9.24
CA HIS A 140 21.59 17.48 -10.67
C HIS A 140 21.32 16.09 -11.28
N LEU A 141 20.14 15.52 -10.97
CA LEU A 141 19.75 14.28 -11.60
C LEU A 141 19.44 14.52 -13.09
N ASP A 142 19.58 13.48 -13.88
CA ASP A 142 19.44 13.58 -15.35
C ASP A 142 18.00 13.95 -15.76
N GLU A 143 17.00 13.48 -15.00
CA GLU A 143 15.60 13.74 -15.34
C GLU A 143 14.63 13.55 -14.15
N GLY A 144 13.43 14.09 -14.33
CA GLY A 144 12.27 13.82 -13.50
C GLY A 144 11.14 13.22 -14.33
N VAL A 145 10.32 12.39 -13.72
CA VAL A 145 9.14 11.80 -14.33
C VAL A 145 7.93 11.95 -13.44
N VAL A 146 6.77 12.19 -14.05
CA VAL A 146 5.50 12.29 -13.33
C VAL A 146 5.24 10.98 -12.57
N GLU A 147 4.82 11.09 -11.33
CA GLU A 147 4.68 9.97 -10.40
C GLU A 147 3.78 8.86 -10.95
N THR A 148 2.66 9.21 -11.58
CA THR A 148 1.76 8.24 -12.22
C THR A 148 2.43 7.43 -13.32
N MET A 149 3.34 8.05 -14.09
CA MET A 149 4.10 7.34 -15.12
C MET A 149 5.15 6.41 -14.53
N ALA A 150 5.81 6.80 -13.44
CA ALA A 150 6.73 5.92 -12.73
C ALA A 150 5.98 4.69 -12.19
N HIS A 151 4.87 4.89 -11.51
CA HIS A 151 4.02 3.81 -10.99
C HIS A 151 3.52 2.87 -12.10
N TYR A 152 3.07 3.42 -13.22
CA TYR A 152 2.64 2.62 -14.37
C TYR A 152 3.79 1.80 -14.96
N ARG A 153 4.96 2.39 -15.19
CA ARG A 153 6.13 1.67 -15.73
C ARG A 153 6.57 0.51 -14.83
N GLY A 154 6.58 0.73 -13.53
CA GLY A 154 6.86 -0.34 -12.57
C GLY A 154 5.82 -1.46 -12.67
N ALA A 155 4.54 -1.12 -12.72
CA ALA A 155 3.45 -2.08 -12.82
C ALA A 155 3.45 -2.87 -14.14
N GLU A 156 3.67 -2.20 -15.26
CA GLU A 156 3.78 -2.82 -16.59
C GLU A 156 4.96 -3.79 -16.67
N MET A 157 6.09 -3.46 -16.01
CA MET A 157 7.25 -4.34 -15.95
C MET A 157 6.95 -5.62 -15.16
N VAL A 158 6.18 -5.52 -14.07
CA VAL A 158 5.82 -6.64 -13.20
C VAL A 158 4.72 -7.49 -13.81
N SER A 159 3.76 -6.85 -14.49
CA SER A 159 2.57 -7.48 -15.05
C SER A 159 2.24 -6.84 -16.39
N PRO A 160 2.88 -7.32 -17.48
CA PRO A 160 2.64 -6.79 -18.82
C PRO A 160 1.17 -6.84 -19.22
N GLY A 161 0.68 -5.75 -19.79
CA GLY A 161 -0.74 -5.59 -20.13
C GLY A 161 -1.62 -5.24 -18.92
N VAL A 162 -1.05 -4.59 -17.89
CA VAL A 162 -1.80 -4.12 -16.72
C VAL A 162 -2.95 -3.20 -17.15
N THR A 163 -4.15 -3.47 -16.62
CA THR A 163 -5.37 -2.70 -16.91
C THR A 163 -5.71 -1.72 -15.79
N ALA A 164 -5.29 -2.00 -14.56
CA ALA A 164 -5.48 -1.11 -13.44
C ALA A 164 -4.29 -1.14 -12.48
N VAL A 165 -3.86 0.03 -12.03
CA VAL A 165 -2.88 0.19 -10.95
C VAL A 165 -3.55 0.91 -9.79
N ILE A 166 -3.52 0.30 -8.61
CA ILE A 166 -4.00 0.92 -7.38
C ILE A 166 -2.81 1.05 -6.43
N ASP A 167 -2.39 2.27 -6.20
CA ASP A 167 -1.35 2.60 -5.22
C ASP A 167 -2.01 3.16 -3.96
N ILE A 168 -1.78 2.55 -2.81
CA ILE A 168 -2.19 3.08 -1.52
C ILE A 168 -0.96 3.32 -0.67
N GLY A 169 -0.58 4.57 -0.58
CA GLY A 169 0.50 5.06 0.25
C GLY A 169 0.11 5.23 1.72
N GLY A 170 1.00 5.89 2.47
CA GLY A 170 0.72 6.25 3.87
C GLY A 170 -0.32 7.35 4.02
N GLN A 171 -0.34 8.33 3.12
CA GLN A 171 -1.22 9.51 3.22
C GLN A 171 -2.02 9.81 1.95
N ASP A 172 -1.67 9.21 0.84
CA ASP A 172 -2.30 9.39 -0.45
C ASP A 172 -2.67 8.04 -1.08
N MET A 173 -3.51 8.09 -2.08
CA MET A 173 -3.77 6.96 -2.95
C MET A 173 -3.95 7.42 -4.38
N LYS A 174 -3.57 6.56 -5.31
CA LYS A 174 -3.70 6.77 -6.75
C LYS A 174 -4.33 5.55 -7.40
N TYR A 175 -5.17 5.81 -8.35
CA TYR A 175 -5.73 4.80 -9.25
C TYR A 175 -5.46 5.22 -10.68
N LEU A 176 -4.95 4.29 -11.47
CA LEU A 176 -4.72 4.46 -12.89
C LEU A 176 -5.55 3.39 -13.62
N ALA A 177 -6.40 3.80 -14.55
CA ALA A 177 -6.99 2.89 -15.52
C ALA A 177 -6.15 2.94 -16.80
N ILE A 178 -5.82 1.77 -17.32
CA ILE A 178 -4.97 1.61 -18.50
C ILE A 178 -5.75 0.87 -19.59
N SER A 179 -5.73 1.43 -20.80
CA SER A 179 -6.31 0.83 -21.99
C SER A 179 -5.27 0.86 -23.11
N ASP A 180 -5.00 -0.30 -23.69
CA ASP A 180 -4.04 -0.44 -24.81
C ASP A 180 -2.65 0.17 -24.51
N GLY A 181 -2.17 0.02 -23.26
CA GLY A 181 -0.87 0.55 -22.84
C GLY A 181 -0.83 2.06 -22.59
N VAL A 182 -1.98 2.72 -22.57
CA VAL A 182 -2.12 4.16 -22.30
C VAL A 182 -2.93 4.38 -21.03
N ILE A 183 -2.50 5.33 -20.19
CA ILE A 183 -3.28 5.74 -19.02
C ILE A 183 -4.51 6.51 -19.51
N ASP A 184 -5.68 5.91 -19.37
CA ASP A 184 -6.98 6.44 -19.81
C ASP A 184 -7.58 7.37 -18.77
N SER A 185 -7.51 6.99 -17.49
CA SER A 185 -7.99 7.84 -16.41
C SER A 185 -7.16 7.72 -15.14
N ILE A 186 -7.19 8.78 -14.34
CA ILE A 186 -6.46 8.89 -13.08
C ILE A 186 -7.42 9.38 -12.00
N ALA A 187 -7.47 8.71 -10.86
CA ALA A 187 -8.09 9.22 -9.65
C ALA A 187 -7.05 9.30 -8.53
N VAL A 188 -7.00 10.45 -7.86
CA VAL A 188 -6.05 10.71 -6.76
C VAL A 188 -6.80 11.17 -5.53
N ASN A 189 -6.37 10.73 -4.36
CA ASN A 189 -6.82 11.26 -3.07
C ASN A 189 -5.60 11.64 -2.23
N GLU A 190 -5.38 12.92 -2.10
CA GLU A 190 -4.32 13.51 -1.27
C GLU A 190 -4.89 14.20 -0.01
N ALA A 191 -6.21 14.36 0.05
CA ALA A 191 -6.87 15.18 1.06
C ALA A 191 -7.39 14.39 2.27
N CYS A 192 -7.53 13.06 2.17
CA CYS A 192 -8.18 12.26 3.20
C CYS A 192 -7.44 10.95 3.46
N SER A 193 -6.88 10.84 4.65
CA SER A 193 -6.16 9.64 5.11
C SER A 193 -7.04 8.40 5.33
N SER A 194 -8.37 8.52 5.31
CA SER A 194 -9.28 7.40 5.63
C SER A 194 -9.24 6.22 4.64
N GLY A 195 -8.59 6.39 3.50
CA GLY A 195 -8.30 5.35 2.51
C GLY A 195 -6.82 4.98 2.43
N CYS A 196 -5.98 5.40 3.37
CA CYS A 196 -4.52 5.28 3.32
C CYS A 196 -3.95 4.60 4.56
N GLY A 197 -2.67 4.23 4.52
CA GLY A 197 -2.01 3.47 5.57
C GLY A 197 -1.94 4.17 6.93
N SER A 198 -1.80 5.50 6.96
CA SER A 198 -1.77 6.28 8.21
C SER A 198 -3.06 6.14 9.04
N PHE A 199 -4.19 5.88 8.39
CA PHE A 199 -5.43 5.57 9.07
C PHE A 199 -5.30 4.29 9.92
N LEU A 200 -4.81 3.20 9.33
CA LEU A 200 -4.60 1.94 10.03
C LEU A 200 -3.55 2.09 11.13
N GLN A 201 -2.46 2.79 10.86
CA GLN A 201 -1.39 3.03 11.82
C GLN A 201 -1.90 3.80 13.05
N THR A 202 -2.76 4.81 12.85
CA THR A 202 -3.39 5.56 13.95
C THR A 202 -4.27 4.65 14.82
N PHE A 203 -5.05 3.77 14.21
CA PHE A 203 -5.89 2.83 14.96
C PHE A 203 -5.07 1.76 15.66
N ALA A 204 -4.06 1.18 15.02
CA ALA A 204 -3.14 0.24 15.65
C ALA A 204 -2.51 0.84 16.92
N GLN A 205 -1.96 2.04 16.82
CA GLN A 205 -1.39 2.78 17.95
C GLN A 205 -2.43 3.04 19.06
N SER A 206 -3.66 3.41 18.70
CA SER A 206 -4.73 3.64 19.66
C SER A 206 -5.17 2.37 20.42
N MET A 207 -4.91 1.21 19.83
CA MET A 207 -5.13 -0.12 20.43
C MET A 207 -3.89 -0.64 21.18
N GLY A 208 -2.77 0.10 21.17
CA GLY A 208 -1.50 -0.31 21.77
C GLY A 208 -0.76 -1.38 20.98
N LEU A 209 -1.02 -1.49 19.68
CA LEU A 209 -0.42 -2.48 18.78
C LEU A 209 0.57 -1.83 17.80
N THR A 210 1.58 -2.59 17.40
CA THR A 210 2.34 -2.30 16.18
C THR A 210 1.46 -2.59 14.95
N ILE A 211 1.86 -2.12 13.78
CA ILE A 211 1.09 -2.39 12.55
C ILE A 211 1.13 -3.89 12.18
N GLU A 212 2.22 -4.57 12.51
CA GLU A 212 2.38 -6.00 12.32
C GLU A 212 1.44 -6.81 13.23
N GLU A 213 1.39 -6.47 14.53
CA GLU A 213 0.47 -7.08 15.49
C GLU A 213 -0.99 -6.84 15.10
N PHE A 214 -1.30 -5.61 14.64
CA PHE A 214 -2.61 -5.25 14.12
C PHE A 214 -2.99 -6.09 12.89
N THR A 215 -2.05 -6.28 11.96
CA THR A 215 -2.25 -7.11 10.77
C THR A 215 -2.53 -8.56 11.17
N GLN A 216 -1.75 -9.13 12.09
CA GLN A 216 -1.96 -10.50 12.56
C GLN A 216 -3.30 -10.65 13.28
N ALA A 217 -3.70 -9.67 14.10
CA ALA A 217 -5.02 -9.65 14.72
C ALA A 217 -6.13 -9.68 13.66
N ALA A 218 -6.05 -8.80 12.64
CA ALA A 218 -7.03 -8.75 11.56
C ALA A 218 -7.13 -10.07 10.78
N LEU A 219 -5.99 -10.72 10.48
CA LEU A 219 -5.95 -12.00 9.76
C LEU A 219 -6.57 -13.17 10.54
N ASN A 220 -6.65 -13.08 11.87
CA ASN A 220 -7.23 -14.09 12.75
C ASN A 220 -8.71 -13.81 13.10
N SER A 221 -9.30 -12.74 12.58
CA SER A 221 -10.69 -12.39 12.80
C SER A 221 -11.64 -13.45 12.25
N THR A 222 -12.65 -13.80 13.05
CA THR A 222 -13.70 -14.75 12.65
C THR A 222 -15.02 -14.07 12.29
N HIS A 223 -15.26 -12.86 12.80
CA HIS A 223 -16.48 -12.09 12.58
C HIS A 223 -16.16 -10.59 12.40
N PRO A 224 -15.46 -10.22 11.32
CA PRO A 224 -15.05 -8.83 11.10
C PRO A 224 -16.24 -7.88 11.19
N VAL A 225 -16.11 -6.80 11.95
CA VAL A 225 -17.18 -5.82 12.12
C VAL A 225 -17.36 -5.00 10.83
N ASP A 226 -18.59 -4.83 10.37
CA ASP A 226 -18.86 -3.87 9.30
C ASP A 226 -18.87 -2.43 9.86
N LEU A 227 -17.72 -1.78 9.76
CA LEU A 227 -17.55 -0.38 10.19
C LEU A 227 -17.97 0.63 9.11
N GLY A 228 -18.37 0.14 7.93
CA GLY A 228 -18.69 0.97 6.77
C GLY A 228 -17.50 1.70 6.17
N SER A 229 -17.76 2.75 5.38
CA SER A 229 -16.75 3.61 4.76
C SER A 229 -16.91 5.04 5.25
N ARG A 230 -16.28 5.39 6.38
CA ARG A 230 -16.40 6.70 7.01
C ARG A 230 -15.03 7.37 7.15
N CYS A 231 -15.02 8.69 7.30
CA CYS A 231 -13.77 9.40 7.63
C CYS A 231 -13.31 9.05 9.05
N THR A 232 -12.04 9.27 9.34
CA THR A 232 -11.38 8.89 10.61
C THR A 232 -12.13 9.39 11.85
N VAL A 233 -12.67 10.61 11.82
CA VAL A 233 -13.40 11.20 12.95
C VAL A 233 -14.64 10.38 13.31
N PHE A 234 -15.44 10.02 12.32
CA PHE A 234 -16.64 9.19 12.52
C PHE A 234 -16.31 7.73 12.80
N MET A 235 -15.18 7.24 12.29
CA MET A 235 -14.73 5.87 12.51
C MET A 235 -14.41 5.61 13.97
N ASN A 236 -13.81 6.58 14.68
CA ASN A 236 -13.58 6.47 16.12
C ASN A 236 -14.86 6.16 16.90
N SER A 237 -15.97 6.78 16.52
CA SER A 237 -17.28 6.51 17.16
C SER A 237 -17.79 5.11 16.85
N SER A 238 -17.61 4.64 15.60
CA SER A 238 -18.01 3.29 15.18
C SER A 238 -17.18 2.21 15.89
N VAL A 239 -15.86 2.40 16.01
CA VAL A 239 -14.96 1.51 16.75
C VAL A 239 -15.34 1.43 18.21
N LYS A 240 -15.57 2.58 18.88
CA LYS A 240 -16.02 2.61 20.28
C LYS A 240 -17.38 1.94 20.49
N GLN A 241 -18.27 2.06 19.51
CA GLN A 241 -19.56 1.39 19.57
C GLN A 241 -19.39 -0.13 19.44
N ALA A 242 -18.60 -0.62 18.49
CA ALA A 242 -18.30 -2.03 18.31
C ALA A 242 -17.66 -2.63 19.57
N GLN A 243 -16.72 -1.92 20.22
CA GLN A 243 -16.14 -2.33 21.49
C GLN A 243 -17.19 -2.46 22.61
N LYS A 244 -18.14 -1.51 22.70
CA LYS A 244 -19.23 -1.58 23.69
C LYS A 244 -20.20 -2.73 23.42
N GLU A 245 -20.35 -3.12 22.17
CA GLU A 245 -21.16 -4.26 21.73
C GLU A 245 -20.44 -5.60 21.89
N GLY A 246 -19.17 -5.59 22.34
CA GLY A 246 -18.39 -6.78 22.65
C GLY A 246 -17.60 -7.36 21.48
N ALA A 247 -17.42 -6.60 20.41
CA ALA A 247 -16.55 -7.02 19.31
C ALA A 247 -15.10 -7.19 19.79
N SER A 248 -14.44 -8.25 19.32
CA SER A 248 -13.04 -8.50 19.64
C SER A 248 -12.11 -7.49 18.96
N MET A 249 -10.88 -7.41 19.41
CA MET A 249 -9.86 -6.56 18.80
C MET A 249 -9.56 -7.03 17.36
N GLU A 250 -9.53 -8.33 17.15
CA GLU A 250 -9.34 -8.99 15.86
C GLU A 250 -10.43 -8.59 14.85
N ASP A 251 -11.70 -8.64 15.30
CA ASP A 251 -12.84 -8.32 14.46
C ASP A 251 -12.91 -6.83 14.10
N ILE A 252 -12.50 -5.95 15.01
CA ILE A 252 -12.36 -4.51 14.75
C ILE A 252 -11.22 -4.24 13.80
N ALA A 253 -10.05 -4.89 13.98
CA ALA A 253 -8.90 -4.71 13.11
C ALA A 253 -9.20 -5.13 11.66
N ALA A 254 -9.85 -6.28 11.47
CA ALA A 254 -10.29 -6.72 10.15
C ALA A 254 -11.34 -5.76 9.54
N GLY A 255 -12.30 -5.29 10.35
CA GLY A 255 -13.28 -4.29 9.92
C GLY A 255 -12.66 -2.98 9.45
N LEU A 256 -11.57 -2.53 10.09
CA LEU A 256 -10.81 -1.35 9.67
C LEU A 256 -10.09 -1.59 8.33
N CYS A 257 -9.53 -2.78 8.10
CA CYS A 257 -8.94 -3.14 6.82
C CYS A 257 -9.99 -3.10 5.69
N TYR A 258 -11.16 -3.68 5.90
CA TYR A 258 -12.28 -3.56 4.96
C TYR A 258 -12.68 -2.11 4.71
N SER A 259 -12.72 -1.28 5.76
CA SER A 259 -13.10 0.12 5.66
C SER A 259 -12.15 0.94 4.79
N VAL A 260 -10.83 0.74 4.94
CA VAL A 260 -9.81 1.40 4.09
C VAL A 260 -10.05 1.07 2.62
N VAL A 261 -10.21 -0.21 2.30
CA VAL A 261 -10.45 -0.66 0.93
C VAL A 261 -11.77 -0.11 0.37
N ARG A 262 -12.86 -0.14 1.16
CA ARG A 262 -14.14 0.46 0.75
C ARG A 262 -14.03 1.95 0.48
N ASN A 263 -13.26 2.68 1.27
CA ASN A 263 -13.01 4.10 1.02
C ASN A 263 -12.26 4.29 -0.31
N ALA A 264 -11.24 3.48 -0.56
CA ALA A 264 -10.50 3.50 -1.81
C ALA A 264 -11.40 3.22 -3.01
N LEU A 265 -12.08 2.09 -3.01
CA LEU A 265 -12.90 1.63 -4.14
C LEU A 265 -14.10 2.55 -4.41
N TYR A 266 -14.87 2.87 -3.38
CA TYR A 266 -16.18 3.50 -3.60
C TYR A 266 -16.17 5.01 -3.48
N LYS A 267 -15.23 5.62 -2.76
CA LYS A 267 -15.19 7.10 -2.62
C LYS A 267 -14.16 7.76 -3.51
N VAL A 268 -13.00 7.12 -3.71
CA VAL A 268 -11.93 7.69 -4.53
C VAL A 268 -12.07 7.22 -5.97
N ILE A 269 -11.99 5.92 -6.21
CA ILE A 269 -12.11 5.33 -7.55
C ILE A 269 -13.54 5.48 -8.07
N LYS A 270 -14.53 5.44 -7.16
CA LYS A 270 -15.98 5.47 -7.46
C LYS A 270 -16.41 4.28 -8.32
N LEU A 271 -15.80 3.14 -8.04
CA LEU A 271 -16.08 1.89 -8.72
C LEU A 271 -17.58 1.52 -8.59
N ARG A 272 -18.21 1.21 -9.68
CA ARG A 272 -19.60 0.75 -9.74
C ARG A 272 -19.68 -0.76 -9.85
N ASP A 273 -18.75 -1.32 -10.60
CA ASP A 273 -18.60 -2.75 -10.84
C ASP A 273 -17.13 -3.12 -10.87
N SER A 274 -16.77 -4.28 -10.33
CA SER A 274 -15.39 -4.76 -10.31
C SER A 274 -14.82 -5.02 -11.71
N GLY A 275 -15.69 -5.20 -12.73
CA GLY A 275 -15.31 -5.30 -14.13
C GLY A 275 -14.59 -4.05 -14.67
N GLU A 276 -14.86 -2.87 -14.10
CA GLU A 276 -14.21 -1.61 -14.49
C GLU A 276 -12.68 -1.62 -14.24
N LEU A 277 -12.18 -2.51 -13.39
CA LEU A 277 -10.74 -2.67 -13.15
C LEU A 277 -10.01 -3.40 -14.29
N GLY A 278 -10.75 -4.03 -15.21
CA GLY A 278 -10.18 -4.85 -16.26
C GLY A 278 -9.65 -6.19 -15.75
N ASP A 279 -8.81 -6.87 -16.53
CA ASP A 279 -8.41 -8.24 -16.25
C ASP A 279 -7.12 -8.37 -15.44
N THR A 280 -6.22 -7.40 -15.55
CA THR A 280 -4.89 -7.43 -14.95
C THR A 280 -4.72 -6.26 -13.98
N VAL A 281 -4.88 -6.54 -12.69
CA VAL A 281 -4.84 -5.52 -11.64
C VAL A 281 -3.56 -5.64 -10.82
N VAL A 282 -2.79 -4.57 -10.76
CA VAL A 282 -1.61 -4.45 -9.90
C VAL A 282 -1.94 -3.54 -8.71
N VAL A 283 -1.70 -4.04 -7.50
CA VAL A 283 -1.82 -3.27 -6.27
C VAL A 283 -0.45 -3.01 -5.68
N GLN A 284 -0.20 -1.79 -5.24
CA GLN A 284 1.09 -1.34 -4.78
C GLN A 284 0.97 -0.25 -3.71
N GLY A 285 2.10 0.27 -3.23
CA GLY A 285 2.16 1.18 -2.08
C GLY A 285 2.33 0.43 -0.75
N GLY A 286 2.83 1.15 0.26
CA GLY A 286 3.17 0.56 1.55
C GLY A 286 1.99 -0.07 2.28
N THR A 287 0.77 0.40 2.02
CA THR A 287 -0.45 -0.12 2.66
C THR A 287 -0.78 -1.55 2.20
N PHE A 288 -0.45 -1.91 0.96
CA PHE A 288 -0.67 -3.28 0.46
C PHE A 288 0.39 -4.30 0.94
N LEU A 289 1.42 -3.87 1.66
CA LEU A 289 2.27 -4.79 2.42
C LEU A 289 1.52 -5.43 3.59
N ASN A 290 0.39 -4.85 4.00
CA ASN A 290 -0.53 -5.43 4.96
C ASN A 290 -1.43 -6.48 4.28
N ASP A 291 -1.20 -7.76 4.59
CA ASP A 291 -1.94 -8.88 3.98
C ASP A 291 -3.45 -8.86 4.28
N ALA A 292 -3.85 -8.28 5.41
CA ALA A 292 -5.28 -8.14 5.73
C ALA A 292 -5.97 -7.12 4.81
N VAL A 293 -5.29 -6.02 4.46
CA VAL A 293 -5.78 -5.05 3.47
C VAL A 293 -5.83 -5.67 2.08
N LEU A 294 -4.77 -6.36 1.69
CA LEU A 294 -4.70 -7.05 0.41
C LEU A 294 -5.83 -8.06 0.25
N ARG A 295 -6.05 -8.89 1.29
CA ARG A 295 -7.12 -9.88 1.26
C ARG A 295 -8.52 -9.24 1.26
N ALA A 296 -8.72 -8.18 2.04
CA ALA A 296 -9.97 -7.41 2.02
C ALA A 296 -10.25 -6.83 0.61
N PHE A 297 -9.19 -6.39 -0.10
CA PHE A 297 -9.31 -5.91 -1.47
C PHE A 297 -9.79 -7.02 -2.43
N GLU A 298 -9.15 -8.19 -2.39
CA GLU A 298 -9.55 -9.34 -3.22
C GLU A 298 -11.01 -9.76 -2.95
N LEU A 299 -11.42 -9.79 -1.66
CA LEU A 299 -12.78 -10.18 -1.29
C LEU A 299 -13.83 -9.15 -1.74
N LEU A 300 -13.53 -7.85 -1.65
CA LEU A 300 -14.46 -6.79 -2.06
C LEU A 300 -14.59 -6.64 -3.57
N THR A 301 -13.52 -6.96 -4.30
CA THR A 301 -13.51 -6.88 -5.77
C THR A 301 -13.82 -8.22 -6.43
N GLU A 302 -13.86 -9.31 -5.66
CA GLU A 302 -13.98 -10.69 -6.15
C GLU A 302 -12.95 -11.03 -7.25
N ARG A 303 -11.72 -10.47 -7.09
CA ARG A 303 -10.62 -10.60 -8.05
C ARG A 303 -9.33 -11.00 -7.38
N GLU A 304 -8.56 -11.82 -8.05
CA GLU A 304 -7.15 -12.00 -7.73
C GLU A 304 -6.36 -10.83 -8.32
N VAL A 305 -5.41 -10.31 -7.54
CA VAL A 305 -4.58 -9.17 -7.93
C VAL A 305 -3.11 -9.51 -7.82
N THR A 306 -2.27 -8.78 -8.54
CA THR A 306 -0.82 -8.88 -8.43
C THR A 306 -0.29 -7.85 -7.44
N ARG A 307 0.32 -8.31 -6.34
CA ARG A 307 1.11 -7.48 -5.44
C ARG A 307 2.58 -7.82 -5.63
N PRO A 308 3.40 -6.92 -6.18
CA PRO A 308 4.84 -7.14 -6.28
C PRO A 308 5.51 -7.27 -4.91
N ASN A 309 6.58 -8.08 -4.83
CA ASN A 309 7.42 -8.15 -3.63
C ASN A 309 8.02 -6.80 -3.24
N ILE A 310 8.10 -5.86 -4.16
CA ILE A 310 8.58 -4.49 -4.00
C ILE A 310 7.45 -3.44 -3.94
N ALA A 311 6.24 -3.83 -3.53
CA ALA A 311 5.04 -2.98 -3.60
C ALA A 311 5.24 -1.55 -3.04
N GLY A 312 6.06 -1.38 -1.99
CA GLY A 312 6.38 -0.07 -1.41
C GLY A 312 7.45 0.73 -2.17
N LEU A 313 8.12 0.13 -3.16
CA LEU A 313 9.22 0.75 -3.92
C LEU A 313 8.86 1.01 -5.38
N MET A 314 7.63 0.76 -5.80
CA MET A 314 7.22 0.76 -7.20
C MET A 314 7.45 2.11 -7.91
N GLY A 315 7.24 3.25 -7.22
CA GLY A 315 7.53 4.57 -7.77
C GLY A 315 9.03 4.76 -8.06
N ALA A 316 9.89 4.42 -7.10
CA ALA A 316 11.34 4.48 -7.28
C ALA A 316 11.82 3.51 -8.37
N TYR A 317 11.29 2.28 -8.37
CA TYR A 317 11.61 1.29 -9.39
C TYR A 317 11.22 1.77 -10.80
N GLY A 318 10.01 2.30 -10.97
CA GLY A 318 9.56 2.86 -12.24
C GLY A 318 10.38 4.06 -12.70
N ALA A 319 10.87 4.91 -11.77
CA ALA A 319 11.81 5.99 -12.09
C ALA A 319 13.16 5.42 -12.55
N ALA A 320 13.70 4.39 -11.88
CA ALA A 320 14.93 3.73 -12.32
C ALA A 320 14.80 3.08 -13.71
N LEU A 321 13.66 2.43 -13.99
CA LEU A 321 13.34 1.88 -15.30
C LEU A 321 13.26 2.98 -16.38
N THR A 322 12.77 4.17 -16.01
CA THR A 322 12.75 5.34 -16.90
C THR A 322 14.17 5.76 -17.26
N ALA A 323 15.03 5.93 -16.27
CA ALA A 323 16.43 6.28 -16.47
C ALA A 323 17.14 5.25 -17.40
N ARG A 324 16.90 3.95 -17.15
CA ARG A 324 17.46 2.89 -18.00
C ARG A 324 16.97 2.96 -19.46
N MET A 325 15.69 3.15 -19.66
CA MET A 325 15.07 3.24 -20.97
C MET A 325 15.67 4.40 -21.77
N HIS A 326 15.76 5.58 -21.21
CA HIS A 326 16.30 6.75 -21.87
C HIS A 326 17.83 6.68 -22.07
N TYR A 327 18.54 5.92 -21.25
CA TYR A 327 19.95 5.63 -21.49
C TYR A 327 20.16 4.78 -22.76
N SER A 328 19.34 3.75 -22.95
CA SER A 328 19.37 2.90 -24.14
C SER A 328 19.04 3.70 -25.40
N ASP A 329 18.00 4.55 -25.34
CA ASP A 329 17.60 5.40 -26.46
C ASP A 329 18.71 6.37 -26.90
N VAL A 330 19.48 6.88 -25.93
CA VAL A 330 20.64 7.75 -26.21
C VAL A 330 21.81 6.97 -26.81
N ALA A 331 22.06 5.76 -26.35
CA ALA A 331 23.15 4.91 -26.86
C ALA A 331 22.91 4.45 -28.32
N ASP A 332 21.66 4.28 -28.69
CA ASP A 332 21.25 3.84 -30.02
C ASP A 332 21.18 4.99 -31.08
N GLY A 333 21.20 6.26 -30.67
CA GLY A 333 20.90 7.38 -31.56
C GLY A 333 21.74 8.65 -31.47
N LEU A 334 22.60 8.84 -30.50
CA LEU A 334 23.36 10.08 -30.32
C LEU A 334 24.84 9.80 -30.02
N ASP A 335 25.71 10.29 -30.94
CA ASP A 335 27.12 10.47 -30.64
C ASP A 335 27.29 11.51 -29.51
N LEU A 336 27.50 11.03 -28.28
CA LEU A 336 27.62 11.85 -27.06
C LEU A 336 28.86 12.75 -27.05
N SER A 337 29.69 12.76 -28.13
CA SER A 337 30.84 13.63 -28.25
C SER A 337 30.51 15.14 -28.32
N LEU A 338 29.23 15.50 -28.47
CA LEU A 338 28.76 16.87 -28.63
C LEU A 338 28.15 17.49 -27.34
N ILE A 339 28.06 16.77 -26.24
CA ILE A 339 27.45 17.28 -24.98
C ILE A 339 28.47 17.86 -23.98
N HIS A 340 29.75 17.92 -24.36
CA HIS A 340 30.78 18.64 -23.59
C HIS A 340 30.94 20.10 -24.09
N ILE A 341 29.88 20.89 -23.92
CA ILE A 341 30.00 22.35 -24.00
C ILE A 341 29.46 22.96 -22.70
#